data_43404dbe225bb7083710d3330de2a863
#
_entry.id   43404dbe225bb7083710d3330de2a863
#
_cell.length_a   1.000
_cell.length_b   1.000
_cell.length_c   1.000
_cell.angle_alpha   90.00
_cell.angle_beta   90.00
_cell.angle_gamma   90.00
#
_symmetry.space_group_name_H-M   'P 1'
#
loop_
_entity.id
_entity.type
_entity.pdbx_description
1 polymer ?
#
loop_
_entity_poly.entity_id
_entity_poly.type
_entity_poly.pdbx_seq_one_letter_code
_entity_poly.pdbx_strand_id
1 'polypeptide(L)'
;MSIHLVTMKKRAPSLRAWSLLPVARETGKRNAEGLSAKLTEGVRKGEPMKSILIIGLGRFGRHLCRKFMSLNNEVMIVDRDEAAVTALADEVTSAQIADCTDENALRALGVKNFDLCFVCIGSDFASSLLITSMLKDMGAARVVAKASQDIHAKLLLRNGADEVVYPERDSAERMATRLSAQNVFDYIELTDEYSIYEIAPLENWVGHSIREVDVRNKYHINILGVKEGGELKPLPGGDYRFTGNEHLLAMAAREDAKKLLRKI
;
A
#
# COMPACT_ATOMS: atom_id res chain seq x y z
N MET A 1 -28.06 -15.00 21.59
CA MET A 1 -26.71 -15.62 21.71
C MET A 1 -25.80 -14.62 22.39
N SER A 2 -25.18 -15.01 23.49
CA SER A 2 -24.43 -14.11 24.37
C SER A 2 -23.15 -13.62 23.68
N ILE A 3 -22.97 -12.30 23.68
CA ILE A 3 -21.74 -11.65 23.19
C ILE A 3 -20.70 -11.85 24.30
N HIS A 4 -19.68 -12.67 24.01
CA HIS A 4 -18.51 -12.78 24.89
C HIS A 4 -17.53 -11.68 24.52
N LEU A 5 -17.51 -10.62 25.32
CA LEU A 5 -16.51 -9.56 25.27
C LEU A 5 -15.22 -10.06 25.92
N VAL A 6 -14.23 -10.44 25.12
CA VAL A 6 -12.86 -10.60 25.61
C VAL A 6 -12.14 -9.28 25.36
N THR A 7 -12.32 -8.33 26.30
CA THR A 7 -11.62 -7.05 26.25
C THR A 7 -10.29 -7.19 27.00
N MET A 8 -9.22 -7.52 26.30
CA MET A 8 -7.88 -7.36 26.85
C MET A 8 -7.41 -5.91 26.65
N LYS A 9 -7.71 -5.05 27.62
CA LYS A 9 -7.14 -3.70 27.69
C LYS A 9 -5.72 -3.78 28.20
N LYS A 10 -4.72 -3.62 27.35
CA LYS A 10 -3.40 -3.15 27.80
C LYS A 10 -3.49 -1.64 28.06
N ARG A 11 -3.25 -1.22 29.33
CA ARG A 11 -3.17 0.19 29.70
C ARG A 11 -2.02 0.85 28.93
N ALA A 12 -2.33 1.95 28.25
CA ALA A 12 -1.30 2.85 27.71
C ALA A 12 -0.41 3.34 28.84
N PRO A 13 0.92 3.36 28.69
CA PRO A 13 1.81 3.97 29.67
C PRO A 13 1.63 5.48 29.62
N SER A 14 1.42 6.08 30.80
CA SER A 14 1.29 7.52 31.02
C SER A 14 2.52 8.27 30.48
N LEU A 15 2.28 9.40 29.84
CA LEU A 15 3.25 10.40 29.38
C LEU A 15 4.09 10.98 30.53
N ARG A 16 5.04 10.24 31.13
CA ARG A 16 6.15 10.75 31.95
C ARG A 16 7.15 9.62 32.21
N ALA A 17 8.08 9.40 31.30
CA ALA A 17 9.42 8.85 31.58
C ALA A 17 10.19 8.59 30.28
N TRP A 18 10.65 9.64 29.62
CA TRP A 18 11.70 9.51 28.61
C TRP A 18 12.75 10.59 28.89
N SER A 19 13.60 10.33 29.85
CA SER A 19 14.89 10.97 29.94
C SER A 19 15.91 9.88 30.34
N LEU A 20 17.00 9.84 29.53
CA LEU A 20 18.25 9.13 29.78
C LEU A 20 18.31 7.63 29.47
N LEU A 21 18.82 7.31 28.26
CA LEU A 21 19.72 6.17 28.07
C LEU A 21 20.74 6.46 26.93
N PRO A 22 21.96 5.89 27.00
CA PRO A 22 23.13 6.37 26.26
C PRO A 22 23.25 5.77 24.86
N VAL A 23 23.95 6.54 24.01
CA VAL A 23 24.34 6.19 22.64
C VAL A 23 25.25 4.97 22.61
N ALA A 24 24.80 3.88 21.99
CA ALA A 24 25.64 2.77 21.58
C ALA A 24 26.10 2.94 20.14
N ARG A 25 27.41 2.84 19.88
CA ARG A 25 28.03 2.84 18.56
C ARG A 25 27.72 1.51 17.86
N GLU A 26 27.17 1.56 16.67
CA GLU A 26 27.01 0.39 15.80
C GLU A 26 27.96 0.42 14.61
N THR A 27 28.63 -0.71 14.44
CA THR A 27 29.43 -1.09 13.30
C THR A 27 28.55 -1.82 12.26
N GLY A 28 28.70 -1.43 11.02
CA GLY A 28 28.01 -1.80 9.79
C GLY A 28 27.48 -3.21 9.59
N LYS A 29 26.26 -3.21 9.09
CA LYS A 29 25.75 -4.06 7.99
C LYS A 29 24.53 -3.34 7.39
N ARG A 30 24.67 -2.85 6.15
CA ARG A 30 23.58 -2.15 5.45
C ARG A 30 22.81 -3.18 4.63
N ASN A 31 21.57 -3.46 5.00
CA ASN A 31 20.62 -4.24 4.20
C ASN A 31 19.54 -3.30 3.63
N ALA A 32 18.98 -3.65 2.49
CA ALA A 32 17.99 -2.88 1.73
C ALA A 32 16.71 -2.52 2.53
N GLU A 33 16.43 -3.19 3.65
CA GLU A 33 15.37 -2.87 4.60
C GLU A 33 15.56 -1.50 5.28
N GLY A 34 16.81 -1.04 5.41
CA GLY A 34 17.13 0.24 6.04
C GLY A 34 16.70 1.48 5.23
N LEU A 35 16.55 1.38 3.91
CA LEU A 35 16.15 2.51 3.07
C LEU A 35 14.63 2.72 3.10
N SER A 36 13.86 1.62 3.10
CA SER A 36 12.40 1.67 3.26
C SER A 36 12.00 2.22 4.65
N ALA A 37 12.73 1.83 5.70
CA ALA A 37 12.50 2.35 7.04
C ALA A 37 12.83 3.84 7.16
N LYS A 38 13.93 4.33 6.57
CA LYS A 38 14.32 5.76 6.62
C LYS A 38 13.40 6.68 5.83
N LEU A 39 12.86 6.23 4.70
CA LEU A 39 11.86 7.00 3.95
C LEU A 39 10.54 7.10 4.71
N THR A 40 10.18 6.06 5.48
CA THR A 40 8.99 6.09 6.34
C THR A 40 9.21 6.89 7.62
N GLU A 41 10.41 6.98 8.17
CA GLU A 41 10.72 7.86 9.33
C GLU A 41 10.70 9.35 8.97
N GLY A 42 11.10 9.72 7.74
CA GLY A 42 11.12 11.13 7.29
C GLY A 42 9.73 11.73 7.05
N VAL A 43 8.72 10.93 6.72
CA VAL A 43 7.34 11.37 6.43
C VAL A 43 6.49 11.53 7.71
N ARG A 44 6.97 11.09 8.87
CA ARG A 44 6.12 10.87 10.07
C ARG A 44 6.27 11.83 11.23
N LYS A 45 7.10 12.83 11.15
CA LYS A 45 7.11 13.87 12.20
C LYS A 45 5.99 14.87 11.95
N GLY A 46 4.73 14.49 12.26
CA GLY A 46 3.62 15.41 12.28
C GLY A 46 2.26 14.88 11.80
N GLU A 47 2.14 13.68 11.25
CA GLU A 47 0.80 13.16 10.93
C GLU A 47 0.10 12.61 12.19
N PRO A 48 -1.18 12.98 12.44
CA PRO A 48 -1.93 12.44 13.56
C PRO A 48 -2.11 10.93 13.40
N MET A 49 -1.94 10.20 14.50
CA MET A 49 -2.24 8.78 14.62
C MET A 49 -3.70 8.55 14.27
N LYS A 50 -3.97 7.63 13.32
CA LYS A 50 -5.33 7.32 12.86
C LYS A 50 -5.90 6.14 13.61
N SER A 51 -7.20 6.19 13.87
CA SER A 51 -7.98 5.07 14.37
C SER A 51 -8.59 4.29 13.21
N ILE A 52 -8.29 2.98 13.14
CA ILE A 52 -8.59 2.12 11.99
C ILE A 52 -9.37 0.90 12.45
N LEU A 53 -10.52 0.65 11.82
CA LEU A 53 -11.31 -0.56 11.98
C LEU A 53 -11.06 -1.48 10.80
N ILE A 54 -10.67 -2.74 11.05
CA ILE A 54 -10.49 -3.77 10.02
C ILE A 54 -11.48 -4.90 10.28
N ILE A 55 -12.42 -5.10 9.36
CA ILE A 55 -13.42 -6.16 9.38
C ILE A 55 -13.02 -7.24 8.37
N GLY A 56 -12.78 -8.45 8.86
CA GLY A 56 -12.32 -9.58 8.06
C GLY A 56 -10.81 -9.79 8.10
N LEU A 57 -10.39 -10.90 8.72
CA LEU A 57 -8.99 -11.25 8.96
C LEU A 57 -8.49 -12.36 8.02
N GLY A 58 -8.94 -12.32 6.77
CA GLY A 58 -8.33 -13.09 5.70
C GLY A 58 -6.88 -12.64 5.43
N ARG A 59 -6.21 -13.23 4.44
CA ARG A 59 -4.81 -12.89 4.10
C ARG A 59 -4.57 -11.39 3.96
N PHE A 60 -5.41 -10.69 3.21
CA PHE A 60 -5.27 -9.25 3.00
C PHE A 60 -5.45 -8.45 4.30
N GLY A 61 -6.51 -8.72 5.08
CA GLY A 61 -6.77 -8.02 6.34
C GLY A 61 -5.65 -8.18 7.37
N ARG A 62 -5.06 -9.37 7.48
CA ARG A 62 -3.90 -9.62 8.37
C ARG A 62 -2.66 -8.82 7.96
N HIS A 63 -2.33 -8.76 6.66
CA HIS A 63 -1.21 -7.96 6.17
C HIS A 63 -1.45 -6.48 6.37
N LEU A 64 -2.66 -6.01 6.10
CA LEU A 64 -3.07 -4.62 6.27
C LEU A 64 -2.96 -4.19 7.74
N CYS A 65 -3.46 -5.02 8.66
CA CYS A 65 -3.38 -4.83 10.10
C CYS A 65 -1.93 -4.62 10.56
N ARG A 66 -1.04 -5.59 10.27
CA ARG A 66 0.37 -5.49 10.65
C ARG A 66 1.05 -4.26 10.08
N LYS A 67 0.71 -3.89 8.83
CA LYS A 67 1.27 -2.70 8.21
C LYS A 67 0.82 -1.43 8.92
N PHE A 68 -0.47 -1.27 9.25
CA PHE A 68 -0.95 -0.11 9.98
C PHE A 68 -0.35 -0.01 11.39
N MET A 69 -0.21 -1.13 12.11
CA MET A 69 0.48 -1.17 13.40
C MET A 69 1.94 -0.72 13.27
N SER A 70 2.67 -1.20 12.25
CA SER A 70 4.05 -0.77 11.98
C SER A 70 4.15 0.72 11.63
N LEU A 71 3.05 1.32 11.22
CA LEU A 71 2.88 2.74 10.91
C LEU A 71 2.38 3.55 12.11
N ASN A 72 2.40 2.98 13.34
CA ASN A 72 1.99 3.60 14.60
C ASN A 72 0.55 4.12 14.60
N ASN A 73 -0.38 3.43 13.91
CA ASN A 73 -1.80 3.71 13.99
C ASN A 73 -2.47 2.85 15.07
N GLU A 74 -3.63 3.30 15.58
CA GLU A 74 -4.49 2.48 16.42
C GLU A 74 -5.34 1.58 15.55
N VAL A 75 -5.28 0.27 15.76
CA VAL A 75 -6.01 -0.71 14.94
C VAL A 75 -6.93 -1.54 15.81
N MET A 76 -8.22 -1.54 15.48
CA MET A 76 -9.19 -2.52 15.94
C MET A 76 -9.44 -3.54 14.84
N ILE A 77 -9.34 -4.82 15.19
CA ILE A 77 -9.66 -5.92 14.29
C ILE A 77 -10.95 -6.61 14.71
N VAL A 78 -11.75 -7.04 13.73
CA VAL A 78 -12.99 -7.78 13.96
C VAL A 78 -13.13 -8.91 12.93
N ASP A 79 -13.41 -10.10 13.41
CA ASP A 79 -13.81 -11.25 12.57
C ASP A 79 -14.77 -12.15 13.37
N ARG A 80 -15.58 -12.93 12.68
CA ARG A 80 -16.42 -13.96 13.31
C ARG A 80 -15.63 -15.21 13.68
N ASP A 81 -14.47 -15.43 13.05
CA ASP A 81 -13.56 -16.53 13.32
C ASP A 81 -12.66 -16.18 14.52
N GLU A 82 -12.96 -16.83 15.67
CA GLU A 82 -12.21 -16.69 16.92
C GLU A 82 -10.72 -17.00 16.75
N ALA A 83 -10.36 -18.02 15.97
CA ALA A 83 -8.96 -18.39 15.74
C ALA A 83 -8.20 -17.29 14.98
N ALA A 84 -8.86 -16.65 14.01
CA ALA A 84 -8.29 -15.54 13.25
C ALA A 84 -8.06 -14.30 14.12
N VAL A 85 -8.99 -13.99 15.02
CA VAL A 85 -8.88 -12.86 15.96
C VAL A 85 -7.80 -13.13 17.00
N THR A 86 -7.82 -14.30 17.64
CA THR A 86 -6.86 -14.67 18.69
C THR A 86 -5.43 -14.64 18.19
N ALA A 87 -5.20 -15.08 16.95
CA ALA A 87 -3.86 -15.10 16.34
C ALA A 87 -3.21 -13.69 16.18
N LEU A 88 -4.00 -12.63 16.23
CA LEU A 88 -3.53 -11.24 16.06
C LEU A 88 -3.78 -10.35 17.28
N ALA A 89 -4.48 -10.85 18.30
CA ALA A 89 -4.93 -10.04 19.44
C ALA A 89 -3.79 -9.33 20.17
N ASP A 90 -2.62 -9.96 20.27
CA ASP A 90 -1.43 -9.37 20.91
C ASP A 90 -0.68 -8.35 20.04
N GLU A 91 -0.95 -8.33 18.74
CA GLU A 91 -0.29 -7.46 17.76
C GLU A 91 -1.05 -6.12 17.53
N VAL A 92 -2.26 -5.95 18.11
CA VAL A 92 -3.17 -4.83 17.79
C VAL A 92 -3.59 -4.03 19.02
N THR A 93 -4.20 -2.86 18.79
CA THR A 93 -4.72 -2.03 19.87
C THR A 93 -5.97 -2.64 20.50
N SER A 94 -6.84 -3.23 19.69
CA SER A 94 -8.08 -3.89 20.15
C SER A 94 -8.49 -5.00 19.19
N ALA A 95 -9.07 -6.07 19.73
CA ALA A 95 -9.54 -7.22 18.96
C ALA A 95 -10.93 -7.63 19.46
N GLN A 96 -11.83 -7.95 18.53
CA GLN A 96 -13.18 -8.38 18.87
C GLN A 96 -13.64 -9.53 17.97
N ILE A 97 -14.29 -10.51 18.57
CA ILE A 97 -14.98 -11.60 17.88
C ILE A 97 -16.42 -11.18 17.70
N ALA A 98 -16.85 -10.96 16.45
CA ALA A 98 -18.23 -10.57 16.14
C ALA A 98 -18.58 -10.89 14.69
N ASP A 99 -19.86 -11.17 14.45
CA ASP A 99 -20.44 -11.20 13.10
C ASP A 99 -20.92 -9.78 12.74
N CYS A 100 -20.17 -9.10 11.88
CA CYS A 100 -20.51 -7.74 11.45
C CYS A 100 -21.70 -7.66 10.49
N THR A 101 -22.32 -8.77 10.10
CA THR A 101 -23.62 -8.79 9.40
C THR A 101 -24.78 -8.53 10.35
N ASP A 102 -24.57 -8.66 11.67
CA ASP A 102 -25.51 -8.21 12.69
C ASP A 102 -25.32 -6.72 12.95
N GLU A 103 -26.35 -5.93 12.67
CA GLU A 103 -26.36 -4.48 12.85
C GLU A 103 -26.03 -4.06 14.29
N ASN A 104 -26.52 -4.81 15.30
CA ASN A 104 -26.26 -4.48 16.69
C ASN A 104 -24.78 -4.71 17.06
N ALA A 105 -24.17 -5.78 16.54
CA ALA A 105 -22.75 -6.04 16.72
C ALA A 105 -21.93 -4.92 16.10
N LEU A 106 -22.23 -4.51 14.88
CA LEU A 106 -21.55 -3.43 14.18
C LEU A 106 -21.72 -2.07 14.89
N ARG A 107 -22.95 -1.79 15.38
CA ARG A 107 -23.25 -0.57 16.15
C ARG A 107 -22.46 -0.51 17.46
N ALA A 108 -22.26 -1.63 18.14
CA ALA A 108 -21.48 -1.72 19.38
C ALA A 108 -19.99 -1.40 19.20
N LEU A 109 -19.45 -1.50 17.99
CA LEU A 109 -18.06 -1.12 17.67
C LEU A 109 -17.82 0.39 17.73
N GLY A 110 -18.87 1.23 17.66
CA GLY A 110 -18.69 2.67 17.65
C GLY A 110 -18.08 3.21 16.37
N VAL A 111 -18.59 2.79 15.23
CA VAL A 111 -18.07 3.04 13.86
C VAL A 111 -17.65 4.49 13.61
N LYS A 112 -18.36 5.48 14.16
CA LYS A 112 -18.08 6.92 13.99
C LYS A 112 -16.75 7.37 14.60
N ASN A 113 -16.16 6.55 15.47
CA ASN A 113 -14.91 6.90 16.16
C ASN A 113 -13.66 6.49 15.35
N PHE A 114 -13.85 5.89 14.19
CA PHE A 114 -12.73 5.47 13.32
C PHE A 114 -12.56 6.43 12.15
N ASP A 115 -11.32 6.81 11.88
CA ASP A 115 -10.95 7.59 10.69
C ASP A 115 -11.10 6.77 9.41
N LEU A 116 -10.86 5.44 9.50
CA LEU A 116 -10.90 4.51 8.38
C LEU A 116 -11.54 3.19 8.81
N CYS A 117 -12.49 2.71 8.00
CA CYS A 117 -13.09 1.38 8.14
C CYS A 117 -12.75 0.55 6.91
N PHE A 118 -12.12 -0.61 7.11
CA PHE A 118 -11.78 -1.56 6.04
C PHE A 118 -12.72 -2.76 6.09
N VAL A 119 -13.36 -3.08 4.96
CA VAL A 119 -14.13 -4.32 4.75
C VAL A 119 -13.27 -5.26 3.91
N CYS A 120 -12.58 -6.21 4.57
CA CYS A 120 -11.62 -7.13 3.97
C CYS A 120 -12.20 -8.51 3.64
N ILE A 121 -13.53 -8.61 3.51
CA ILE A 121 -14.27 -9.85 3.23
C ILE A 121 -14.33 -10.04 1.71
N GLY A 122 -13.62 -11.04 1.20
CA GLY A 122 -13.57 -11.31 -0.25
C GLY A 122 -14.31 -12.58 -0.69
N SER A 123 -14.54 -13.54 0.23
CA SER A 123 -15.18 -14.83 -0.06
C SER A 123 -16.72 -14.80 0.04
N ASP A 124 -17.25 -13.82 0.75
CA ASP A 124 -18.70 -13.65 0.96
C ASP A 124 -19.13 -12.28 0.41
N PHE A 125 -19.60 -12.31 -0.82
CA PHE A 125 -20.03 -11.14 -1.58
C PHE A 125 -21.17 -10.39 -0.89
N ALA A 126 -22.20 -11.12 -0.41
CA ALA A 126 -23.37 -10.53 0.21
C ALA A 126 -23.03 -9.84 1.54
N SER A 127 -22.25 -10.51 2.38
CA SER A 127 -21.80 -9.95 3.66
C SER A 127 -20.94 -8.70 3.46
N SER A 128 -20.06 -8.71 2.45
CA SER A 128 -19.21 -7.55 2.14
C SER A 128 -20.03 -6.32 1.74
N LEU A 129 -21.05 -6.49 0.89
CA LEU A 129 -21.96 -5.39 0.48
C LEU A 129 -22.80 -4.90 1.65
N LEU A 130 -23.38 -5.81 2.43
CA LEU A 130 -24.23 -5.49 3.57
C LEU A 130 -23.45 -4.67 4.61
N ILE A 131 -22.26 -5.15 5.02
CA ILE A 131 -21.42 -4.47 6.00
C ILE A 131 -20.99 -3.09 5.47
N THR A 132 -20.62 -2.98 4.20
CA THR A 132 -20.24 -1.69 3.58
C THR A 132 -21.38 -0.69 3.66
N SER A 133 -22.61 -1.10 3.32
CA SER A 133 -23.80 -0.25 3.41
C SER A 133 -24.06 0.20 4.85
N MET A 134 -24.10 -0.75 5.80
CA MET A 134 -24.34 -0.47 7.21
C MET A 134 -23.29 0.48 7.81
N LEU A 135 -22.01 0.33 7.46
CA LEU A 135 -20.96 1.25 7.92
C LEU A 135 -21.25 2.68 7.46
N LYS A 136 -21.67 2.88 6.22
CA LYS A 136 -22.02 4.22 5.71
C LYS A 136 -23.28 4.77 6.37
N ASP A 137 -24.31 3.95 6.53
CA ASP A 137 -25.55 4.33 7.21
C ASP A 137 -25.31 4.72 8.67
N MET A 138 -24.35 4.06 9.33
CA MET A 138 -23.90 4.38 10.69
C MET A 138 -22.94 5.58 10.75
N GLY A 139 -22.60 6.19 9.62
CA GLY A 139 -21.80 7.42 9.54
C GLY A 139 -20.29 7.19 9.67
N ALA A 140 -19.76 6.07 9.17
CA ALA A 140 -18.32 5.88 9.01
C ALA A 140 -17.71 7.02 8.19
N ALA A 141 -16.59 7.58 8.66
CA ALA A 141 -15.92 8.71 8.01
C ALA A 141 -15.40 8.32 6.60
N ARG A 142 -14.75 7.17 6.49
CA ARG A 142 -14.27 6.62 5.23
C ARG A 142 -14.32 5.10 5.26
N VAL A 143 -14.92 4.50 4.22
CA VAL A 143 -15.02 3.05 4.04
C VAL A 143 -14.22 2.61 2.82
N VAL A 144 -13.26 1.73 3.04
CA VAL A 144 -12.46 1.07 1.99
C VAL A 144 -12.83 -0.39 1.96
N ALA A 145 -13.28 -0.89 0.82
CA ALA A 145 -13.75 -2.26 0.69
C ALA A 145 -12.89 -3.07 -0.28
N LYS A 146 -12.62 -4.34 0.08
CA LYS A 146 -11.92 -5.28 -0.78
C LYS A 146 -12.89 -5.92 -1.77
N ALA A 147 -12.62 -5.77 -3.07
CA ALA A 147 -13.32 -6.52 -4.10
C ALA A 147 -12.60 -7.84 -4.41
N SER A 148 -13.37 -8.82 -4.90
CA SER A 148 -12.89 -10.09 -5.43
C SER A 148 -13.18 -10.27 -6.93
N GLN A 149 -14.02 -9.41 -7.51
CA GLN A 149 -14.45 -9.42 -8.92
C GLN A 149 -14.81 -8.00 -9.36
N ASP A 150 -14.79 -7.72 -10.66
CA ASP A 150 -15.12 -6.39 -11.19
C ASP A 150 -16.57 -5.96 -10.90
N ILE A 151 -17.51 -6.90 -10.95
CA ILE A 151 -18.90 -6.61 -10.58
C ILE A 151 -19.02 -6.29 -9.09
N HIS A 152 -18.23 -6.97 -8.24
CA HIS A 152 -18.17 -6.68 -6.81
C HIS A 152 -17.67 -5.27 -6.54
N ALA A 153 -16.59 -4.85 -7.21
CA ALA A 153 -16.06 -3.50 -7.09
C ALA A 153 -17.11 -2.43 -7.43
N LYS A 154 -17.83 -2.60 -8.56
CA LYS A 154 -18.89 -1.68 -8.97
C LYS A 154 -20.03 -1.59 -7.94
N LEU A 155 -20.41 -2.71 -7.35
CA LEU A 155 -21.51 -2.74 -6.38
C LEU A 155 -21.07 -2.18 -5.02
N LEU A 156 -19.84 -2.42 -4.59
CA LEU A 156 -19.29 -1.81 -3.35
C LEU A 156 -19.31 -0.28 -3.42
N LEU A 157 -18.85 0.31 -4.55
CA LEU A 157 -18.91 1.76 -4.76
C LEU A 157 -20.35 2.28 -4.73
N ARG A 158 -21.29 1.58 -5.36
CA ARG A 158 -22.71 1.94 -5.36
C ARG A 158 -23.36 1.82 -3.98
N ASN A 159 -22.87 0.90 -3.13
CA ASN A 159 -23.32 0.72 -1.76
C ASN A 159 -22.61 1.64 -0.75
N GLY A 160 -21.81 2.61 -1.22
CA GLY A 160 -21.26 3.66 -0.39
C GLY A 160 -19.81 3.45 0.03
N ALA A 161 -19.08 2.46 -0.50
CA ALA A 161 -17.63 2.45 -0.32
C ALA A 161 -17.03 3.73 -0.92
N ASP A 162 -16.17 4.41 -0.16
CA ASP A 162 -15.45 5.60 -0.65
C ASP A 162 -14.29 5.18 -1.56
N GLU A 163 -13.78 3.95 -1.37
CA GLU A 163 -12.70 3.38 -2.15
C GLU A 163 -12.84 1.87 -2.21
N VAL A 164 -12.44 1.30 -3.34
CA VAL A 164 -12.39 -0.16 -3.52
C VAL A 164 -11.00 -0.57 -3.94
N VAL A 165 -10.46 -1.57 -3.25
CA VAL A 165 -9.19 -2.20 -3.58
C VAL A 165 -9.42 -3.62 -4.12
N TYR A 166 -8.67 -3.98 -5.17
CA TYR A 166 -8.72 -5.32 -5.74
C TYR A 166 -7.30 -5.90 -5.83
N PRO A 167 -6.72 -6.32 -4.68
CA PRO A 167 -5.29 -6.63 -4.56
C PRO A 167 -4.82 -7.72 -5.51
N GLU A 168 -5.65 -8.74 -5.75
CA GLU A 168 -5.31 -9.87 -6.62
C GLU A 168 -5.18 -9.43 -8.08
N ARG A 169 -6.13 -8.62 -8.59
CA ARG A 169 -6.09 -8.07 -9.95
C ARG A 169 -4.91 -7.12 -10.11
N ASP A 170 -4.80 -6.14 -9.23
CA ASP A 170 -3.80 -5.08 -9.31
C ASP A 170 -2.39 -5.68 -9.25
N SER A 171 -2.18 -6.70 -8.40
CA SER A 171 -0.92 -7.43 -8.31
C SER A 171 -0.64 -8.27 -9.55
N ALA A 172 -1.67 -8.96 -10.11
CA ALA A 172 -1.53 -9.78 -11.31
C ALA A 172 -1.24 -8.93 -12.55
N GLU A 173 -1.95 -7.81 -12.74
CA GLU A 173 -1.73 -6.88 -13.83
C GLU A 173 -0.31 -6.29 -13.79
N ARG A 174 0.13 -5.87 -12.60
CA ARG A 174 1.49 -5.38 -12.39
C ARG A 174 2.54 -6.44 -12.72
N MET A 175 2.35 -7.67 -12.25
CA MET A 175 3.27 -8.77 -12.52
C MET A 175 3.30 -9.14 -14.00
N ALA A 176 2.12 -9.23 -14.65
CA ALA A 176 2.01 -9.54 -16.07
C ALA A 176 2.72 -8.47 -16.93
N THR A 177 2.49 -7.20 -16.65
CA THR A 177 3.15 -6.10 -17.35
C THR A 177 4.67 -6.18 -17.21
N ARG A 178 5.15 -6.37 -15.99
CA ARG A 178 6.59 -6.49 -15.70
C ARG A 178 7.23 -7.67 -16.41
N LEU A 179 6.59 -8.84 -16.40
CA LEU A 179 7.16 -10.07 -16.97
C LEU A 179 6.96 -10.21 -18.48
N SER A 180 6.04 -9.44 -19.07
CA SER A 180 5.79 -9.47 -20.52
C SER A 180 6.79 -8.64 -21.33
N ALA A 181 7.51 -7.73 -20.70
CA ALA A 181 8.52 -6.90 -21.37
C ALA A 181 9.94 -7.36 -20.94
N GLN A 182 10.83 -7.63 -21.92
CA GLN A 182 12.18 -8.12 -21.63
C GLN A 182 13.03 -7.12 -20.83
N ASN A 183 12.75 -5.82 -20.94
CA ASN A 183 13.55 -4.74 -20.35
C ASN A 183 12.75 -3.79 -19.46
N VAL A 184 11.60 -4.22 -18.91
CA VAL A 184 10.87 -3.54 -17.84
C VAL A 184 11.08 -4.29 -16.54
N PHE A 185 11.80 -3.68 -15.62
CA PHE A 185 12.09 -4.27 -14.31
C PHE A 185 10.97 -4.02 -13.31
N ASP A 186 10.36 -2.83 -13.37
CA ASP A 186 9.17 -2.47 -12.57
C ASP A 186 8.44 -1.27 -13.21
N TYR A 187 7.17 -1.03 -12.77
CA TYR A 187 6.46 0.19 -13.12
C TYR A 187 5.50 0.63 -12.01
N ILE A 188 5.24 1.93 -11.96
CA ILE A 188 4.29 2.56 -11.03
C ILE A 188 3.29 3.33 -11.87
N GLU A 189 2.03 2.95 -11.83
CA GLU A 189 0.95 3.68 -12.46
C GLU A 189 0.66 4.95 -11.65
N LEU A 190 0.67 6.11 -12.30
CA LEU A 190 0.37 7.40 -11.68
C LEU A 190 -1.06 7.83 -12.00
N THR A 191 -1.48 7.62 -13.25
CA THR A 191 -2.82 7.86 -13.76
C THR A 191 -3.11 6.83 -14.86
N ASP A 192 -4.34 6.80 -15.37
CA ASP A 192 -4.71 5.96 -16.50
C ASP A 192 -3.83 6.20 -17.75
N GLU A 193 -3.23 7.39 -17.85
CA GLU A 193 -2.43 7.81 -19.01
C GLU A 193 -0.93 7.73 -18.77
N TYR A 194 -0.44 8.04 -17.55
CA TYR A 194 0.99 8.18 -17.23
C TYR A 194 1.45 7.17 -16.20
N SER A 195 2.65 6.63 -16.42
CA SER A 195 3.34 5.74 -15.47
C SER A 195 4.83 6.04 -15.40
N ILE A 196 5.45 5.64 -14.30
CA ILE A 196 6.90 5.57 -14.16
C ILE A 196 7.32 4.12 -14.43
N TYR A 197 8.28 3.94 -15.31
CA TYR A 197 8.85 2.64 -15.68
C TYR A 197 10.31 2.57 -15.22
N GLU A 198 10.71 1.43 -14.66
CA GLU A 198 12.11 1.06 -14.49
C GLU A 198 12.53 0.22 -15.70
N ILE A 199 13.37 0.78 -16.58
CA ILE A 199 13.76 0.20 -17.86
C ILE A 199 15.28 0.20 -18.03
N ALA A 200 15.80 -0.71 -18.87
CA ALA A 200 17.17 -0.58 -19.39
C ALA A 200 17.26 0.55 -20.42
N PRO A 201 18.41 1.21 -20.57
CA PRO A 201 18.67 2.07 -21.74
C PRO A 201 18.62 1.24 -23.03
N LEU A 202 18.22 1.89 -24.14
CA LEU A 202 18.32 1.24 -25.45
C LEU A 202 19.79 1.01 -25.82
N GLU A 203 20.10 -0.05 -26.56
CA GLU A 203 21.46 -0.32 -27.00
C GLU A 203 22.08 0.87 -27.73
N ASN A 204 21.32 1.55 -28.59
CA ASN A 204 21.78 2.71 -29.33
C ASN A 204 21.91 4.00 -28.50
N TRP A 205 21.59 3.98 -27.20
CA TRP A 205 21.83 5.07 -26.27
C TRP A 205 23.18 4.93 -25.56
N VAL A 206 23.70 3.70 -25.46
CA VAL A 206 24.96 3.42 -24.75
C VAL A 206 26.10 4.25 -25.34
N GLY A 207 26.88 4.91 -24.46
CA GLY A 207 27.93 5.83 -24.84
C GLY A 207 27.50 7.27 -25.19
N HIS A 208 26.20 7.49 -25.36
CA HIS A 208 25.65 8.83 -25.60
C HIS A 208 25.11 9.46 -24.31
N SER A 209 25.07 10.79 -24.25
CA SER A 209 24.45 11.50 -23.14
C SER A 209 22.94 11.62 -23.34
N ILE A 210 22.22 11.89 -22.24
CA ILE A 210 20.76 12.16 -22.27
C ILE A 210 20.45 13.26 -23.29
N ARG A 211 21.31 14.30 -23.36
CA ARG A 211 21.18 15.42 -24.31
C ARG A 211 21.39 14.99 -25.76
N GLU A 212 22.42 14.20 -26.02
CA GLU A 212 22.74 13.70 -27.37
C GLU A 212 21.65 12.77 -27.91
N VAL A 213 21.08 11.92 -27.05
CA VAL A 213 19.96 11.03 -27.40
C VAL A 213 18.68 11.80 -27.62
N ASP A 214 18.52 12.94 -26.95
CA ASP A 214 17.30 13.76 -26.98
C ASP A 214 16.04 12.97 -26.59
N VAL A 215 16.13 12.28 -25.45
CA VAL A 215 15.10 11.33 -24.97
C VAL A 215 13.71 11.95 -24.83
N ARG A 216 13.66 13.27 -24.47
CA ARG A 216 12.41 13.98 -24.27
C ARG A 216 11.66 14.24 -25.59
N ASN A 217 12.37 14.71 -26.61
CA ASN A 217 11.72 15.08 -27.87
C ASN A 217 11.53 13.87 -28.80
N LYS A 218 12.47 12.93 -28.80
CA LYS A 218 12.41 11.76 -29.70
C LYS A 218 11.56 10.61 -29.18
N TYR A 219 11.50 10.45 -27.85
CA TYR A 219 10.84 9.29 -27.23
C TYR A 219 9.68 9.69 -26.30
N HIS A 220 9.49 11.00 -26.07
CA HIS A 220 8.46 11.56 -25.19
C HIS A 220 8.52 11.03 -23.75
N ILE A 221 9.73 10.80 -23.22
CA ILE A 221 9.96 10.32 -21.87
C ILE A 221 10.80 11.29 -21.07
N ASN A 222 10.58 11.32 -19.75
CA ASN A 222 11.40 12.05 -18.80
C ASN A 222 12.15 11.08 -17.90
N ILE A 223 13.48 11.14 -17.89
CA ILE A 223 14.30 10.34 -16.96
C ILE A 223 14.29 11.05 -15.61
N LEU A 224 13.72 10.38 -14.60
CA LEU A 224 13.60 10.86 -13.23
C LEU A 224 14.78 10.44 -12.37
N GLY A 225 15.44 9.35 -12.73
CA GLY A 225 16.58 8.81 -11.98
C GLY A 225 17.30 7.72 -12.73
N VAL A 226 18.49 7.44 -12.27
CA VAL A 226 19.35 6.35 -12.74
C VAL A 226 19.68 5.46 -11.55
N LYS A 227 19.49 4.14 -11.70
CA LYS A 227 19.74 3.14 -10.66
C LYS A 227 20.91 2.26 -11.09
N GLU A 228 21.99 2.31 -10.34
CA GLU A 228 23.21 1.50 -10.51
C GLU A 228 23.51 0.73 -9.24
N GLY A 229 23.78 -0.57 -9.35
CA GLY A 229 24.15 -1.40 -8.21
C GLY A 229 23.15 -1.36 -7.04
N GLY A 230 21.87 -1.06 -7.31
CA GLY A 230 20.82 -0.92 -6.31
C GLY A 230 20.72 0.49 -5.70
N GLU A 231 21.60 1.42 -6.05
CA GLU A 231 21.55 2.80 -5.59
C GLU A 231 20.86 3.68 -6.65
N LEU A 232 19.90 4.50 -6.20
CA LEU A 232 19.18 5.45 -7.06
C LEU A 232 19.83 6.83 -7.00
N LYS A 233 20.25 7.34 -8.16
CA LYS A 233 20.71 8.72 -8.36
C LYS A 233 19.57 9.50 -9.03
N PRO A 234 18.87 10.40 -8.30
CA PRO A 234 17.75 11.16 -8.85
C PRO A 234 18.24 12.29 -9.77
N LEU A 235 17.38 12.70 -10.69
CA LEU A 235 17.53 13.88 -11.55
C LEU A 235 18.90 13.96 -12.26
N PRO A 236 19.25 12.96 -13.11
CA PRO A 236 20.51 13.00 -13.85
C PRO A 236 20.54 14.23 -14.76
N GLY A 237 21.70 14.91 -14.83
CA GLY A 237 21.90 16.02 -15.74
C GLY A 237 21.90 15.59 -17.20
N GLY A 238 21.65 16.51 -18.13
CA GLY A 238 21.66 16.21 -19.58
C GLY A 238 22.97 15.63 -20.10
N ASP A 239 24.07 15.82 -19.38
CA ASP A 239 25.41 15.33 -19.72
C ASP A 239 25.68 13.90 -19.19
N TYR A 240 24.74 13.30 -18.41
CA TYR A 240 24.86 11.91 -18.00
C TYR A 240 24.93 10.99 -19.22
N ARG A 241 25.94 10.12 -19.28
CA ARG A 241 26.16 9.16 -20.38
C ARG A 241 25.68 7.78 -19.99
N PHE A 242 24.90 7.16 -20.86
CA PHE A 242 24.39 5.80 -20.65
C PHE A 242 25.53 4.77 -20.75
N THR A 243 25.61 3.88 -19.78
CA THR A 243 26.64 2.82 -19.71
C THR A 243 26.10 1.47 -20.19
N GLY A 244 24.79 1.28 -20.17
CA GLY A 244 24.12 0.03 -20.53
C GLY A 244 23.90 -0.93 -19.36
N ASN A 245 24.50 -0.64 -18.19
CA ASN A 245 24.37 -1.50 -16.99
C ASN A 245 23.41 -0.93 -15.95
N GLU A 246 22.95 0.29 -16.16
CA GLU A 246 22.02 0.98 -15.28
C GLU A 246 20.57 0.70 -15.65
N HIS A 247 19.69 0.92 -14.69
CA HIS A 247 18.26 1.03 -14.91
C HIS A 247 17.83 2.49 -14.84
N LEU A 248 16.91 2.87 -15.71
CA LEU A 248 16.37 4.22 -15.79
C LEU A 248 14.98 4.26 -15.20
N LEU A 249 14.72 5.16 -14.27
CA LEU A 249 13.36 5.51 -13.88
C LEU A 249 12.86 6.59 -14.84
N ALA A 250 11.96 6.20 -15.74
CA ALA A 250 11.46 7.06 -16.80
C ALA A 250 9.94 7.24 -16.68
N MET A 251 9.47 8.48 -16.64
CA MET A 251 8.05 8.80 -16.74
C MET A 251 7.66 8.94 -18.22
N ALA A 252 6.60 8.26 -18.61
CA ALA A 252 6.08 8.28 -19.97
C ALA A 252 4.55 8.12 -19.99
N ALA A 253 3.93 8.62 -21.07
CA ALA A 253 2.57 8.22 -21.38
C ALA A 253 2.55 6.75 -21.80
N ARG A 254 1.45 6.04 -21.50
CA ARG A 254 1.30 4.60 -21.77
C ARG A 254 1.57 4.24 -23.24
N GLU A 255 1.12 5.07 -24.18
CA GLU A 255 1.31 4.82 -25.61
C GLU A 255 2.77 5.03 -26.07
N ASP A 256 3.48 6.00 -25.48
CA ASP A 256 4.89 6.25 -25.82
C ASP A 256 5.81 5.20 -25.16
N ALA A 257 5.47 4.77 -23.94
CA ALA A 257 6.14 3.63 -23.30
C ALA A 257 5.99 2.37 -24.14
N LYS A 258 4.79 2.03 -24.66
CA LYS A 258 4.60 0.89 -25.56
C LYS A 258 5.46 0.97 -26.83
N LYS A 259 5.62 2.16 -27.43
CA LYS A 259 6.48 2.34 -28.60
C LYS A 259 7.96 2.15 -28.26
N LEU A 260 8.38 2.67 -27.10
CA LEU A 260 9.73 2.50 -26.60
C LEU A 260 10.05 1.03 -26.33
N LEU A 261 9.20 0.34 -25.59
CA LEU A 261 9.34 -1.06 -25.20
C LEU A 261 9.37 -2.05 -26.38
N ARG A 262 8.85 -1.67 -27.53
CA ARG A 262 8.97 -2.46 -28.77
C ARG A 262 10.34 -2.32 -29.45
N LYS A 263 11.15 -1.33 -29.04
CA LYS A 263 12.49 -1.08 -29.56
C LYS A 263 13.60 -1.65 -28.69
N ILE A 264 13.25 -2.09 -27.51
CA ILE A 264 14.06 -2.79 -26.55
C ILE A 264 13.86 -4.30 -26.76
#